data_9e44dc73022140172fc782abf47893b9
#
_entry.id   9e44dc73022140172fc782abf47893b9
#
_cell.length_a   1.000
_cell.length_b   1.000
_cell.length_c   1.000
_cell.angle_alpha   90.00
_cell.angle_beta   90.00
_cell.angle_gamma   90.00
#
_symmetry.space_group_name_H-M   'P 1'
#
loop_
_entity.id
_entity.type
_entity.pdbx_description
1 polymer ?
#
loop_
_entity_poly.entity_id
_entity_poly.type
_entity_poly.pdbx_seq_one_letter_code
_entity_poly.pdbx_strand_id
1 'polypeptide(L)'
;DPNRDWGWGWQPNYIQNGAYKYPFSLPENRAIMEFVMKHPNIAAAQSYHNAGGMILRGPGGQEDVNTYNAQDVAVYDAIAKKGEELIPGYKYLVVYKDLYSAYGGELDWFYAGRGIYTYSNELWTPYLMFMREGTRDPFDNKTYDFDRYLLFQDAFVPWKEYDHPQYGKIEVGGFKKNFGRAHPGFLLESDAHRNMAFTIYHCYHTPKLKISEVKERDLGDGLKEITATVANERLMPTHSSQDVKNKIEVPDYITINTTAKVLAGIQVENADLNQTTEQKNNPQTIAVPNIPGLGTITVKWIVQGNAPYTVTVNSKKGGVASSK
;
A
#
# COMPACT_ATOMS: atom_id res chain seq x y z
N ASP A 1 -19.72 -1.95 -11.16
CA ASP A 1 -18.38 -1.38 -11.03
C ASP A 1 -17.53 -2.30 -10.15
N PRO A 2 -16.46 -2.92 -10.69
CA PRO A 2 -15.60 -3.81 -9.89
C PRO A 2 -14.99 -3.15 -8.65
N ASN A 3 -14.75 -1.83 -8.70
CA ASN A 3 -14.22 -1.09 -7.56
C ASN A 3 -15.32 -0.58 -6.60
N ARG A 4 -16.46 -1.29 -6.54
CA ARG A 4 -17.54 -1.13 -5.55
C ARG A 4 -18.01 -2.47 -4.97
N ASP A 5 -17.25 -3.55 -5.24
CA ASP A 5 -17.63 -4.94 -4.89
C ASP A 5 -16.65 -5.59 -3.88
N TRP A 6 -15.75 -4.81 -3.28
CA TRP A 6 -14.79 -5.28 -2.29
C TRP A 6 -15.40 -5.38 -0.88
N GLY A 7 -14.82 -6.24 -0.04
CA GLY A 7 -15.45 -6.65 1.21
C GLY A 7 -15.43 -5.66 2.37
N TRP A 8 -14.59 -4.61 2.33
CA TRP A 8 -14.55 -3.61 3.40
C TRP A 8 -15.48 -2.45 3.09
N GLY A 9 -16.30 -2.06 4.07
CA GLY A 9 -17.21 -0.92 3.91
C GLY A 9 -18.23 -1.06 2.78
N TRP A 10 -18.46 -2.28 2.25
CA TRP A 10 -19.39 -2.50 1.15
C TRP A 10 -20.80 -2.03 1.49
N GLN A 11 -21.43 -1.34 0.55
CA GLN A 11 -22.80 -0.87 0.66
C GLN A 11 -23.63 -1.36 -0.54
N PRO A 12 -24.92 -1.63 -0.35
CA PRO A 12 -25.78 -2.07 -1.43
C PRO A 12 -25.99 -0.99 -2.49
N ASN A 13 -26.38 -1.40 -3.70
CA ASN A 13 -26.45 -0.53 -4.88
C ASN A 13 -27.35 0.72 -4.72
N TYR A 14 -28.33 0.70 -3.81
CA TYR A 14 -29.18 1.87 -3.55
C TYR A 14 -28.49 2.95 -2.67
N ILE A 15 -27.34 2.60 -2.02
CA ILE A 15 -26.47 3.54 -1.30
C ILE A 15 -25.23 3.83 -2.15
N GLN A 16 -24.55 2.78 -2.61
CA GLN A 16 -23.36 2.89 -3.46
C GLN A 16 -23.70 2.46 -4.88
N ASN A 17 -23.94 3.44 -5.75
CA ASN A 17 -24.18 3.15 -7.16
C ASN A 17 -23.00 2.38 -7.76
N GLY A 18 -23.30 1.32 -8.50
CA GLY A 18 -22.29 0.43 -9.09
C GLY A 18 -21.90 -0.76 -8.22
N ALA A 19 -22.30 -0.81 -6.94
CA ALA A 19 -22.16 -2.00 -6.13
C ALA A 19 -22.94 -3.16 -6.75
N TYR A 20 -22.37 -4.37 -6.68
CA TYR A 20 -23.02 -5.56 -7.26
C TYR A 20 -23.92 -6.24 -6.23
N LYS A 21 -24.05 -7.58 -6.24
CA LYS A 21 -25.06 -8.30 -5.43
C LYS A 21 -24.67 -8.40 -3.95
N TYR A 22 -23.41 -8.64 -3.66
CA TYR A 22 -22.81 -8.79 -2.33
C TYR A 22 -21.29 -8.67 -2.47
N PRO A 23 -20.54 -8.46 -1.37
CA PRO A 23 -19.09 -8.33 -1.43
C PRO A 23 -18.42 -9.51 -2.14
N PHE A 24 -17.52 -9.24 -3.06
CA PHE A 24 -16.83 -10.25 -3.88
C PHE A 24 -17.78 -11.13 -4.74
N SER A 25 -18.90 -10.58 -5.13
CA SER A 25 -19.82 -11.28 -6.03
C SER A 25 -19.31 -11.34 -7.48
N LEU A 26 -18.44 -10.43 -7.86
CA LEU A 26 -17.75 -10.47 -9.16
C LEU A 26 -16.60 -11.49 -9.12
N PRO A 27 -16.52 -12.40 -10.13
CA PRO A 27 -15.49 -13.44 -10.15
C PRO A 27 -14.06 -12.88 -10.22
N GLU A 28 -13.87 -11.74 -10.88
CA GLU A 28 -12.58 -11.03 -10.97
C GLU A 28 -12.08 -10.61 -9.58
N ASN A 29 -12.91 -9.93 -8.82
CA ASN A 29 -12.57 -9.48 -7.47
C ASN A 29 -12.35 -10.65 -6.52
N ARG A 30 -13.17 -11.71 -6.66
CA ARG A 30 -13.01 -12.94 -5.88
C ARG A 30 -11.68 -13.62 -6.16
N ALA A 31 -11.27 -13.71 -7.42
CA ALA A 31 -9.98 -14.30 -7.80
C ALA A 31 -8.79 -13.55 -7.18
N ILE A 32 -8.85 -12.20 -7.19
CA ILE A 32 -7.81 -11.37 -6.55
C ILE A 32 -7.84 -11.56 -5.03
N MET A 33 -9.01 -11.53 -4.41
CA MET A 33 -9.17 -11.75 -2.97
C MET A 33 -8.58 -13.10 -2.55
N GLU A 34 -8.92 -14.19 -3.25
CA GLU A 34 -8.42 -15.54 -2.96
C GLU A 34 -6.91 -15.63 -3.16
N PHE A 35 -6.35 -14.94 -4.16
CA PHE A 35 -4.91 -14.85 -4.36
C PHE A 35 -4.23 -14.16 -3.18
N VAL A 36 -4.70 -12.99 -2.78
CA VAL A 36 -4.15 -12.23 -1.66
C VAL A 36 -4.23 -13.01 -0.36
N MET A 37 -5.36 -13.67 -0.10
CA MET A 37 -5.54 -14.49 1.10
C MET A 37 -4.57 -15.68 1.18
N LYS A 38 -4.12 -16.22 0.05
CA LYS A 38 -3.13 -17.29 -0.03
C LYS A 38 -1.68 -16.78 0.05
N HIS A 39 -1.45 -15.47 -0.04
CA HIS A 39 -0.11 -14.87 -0.08
C HIS A 39 0.08 -13.84 1.06
N PRO A 40 0.24 -14.30 2.31
CA PRO A 40 0.38 -13.42 3.49
C PRO A 40 1.66 -12.57 3.47
N ASN A 41 2.56 -12.83 2.52
CA ASN A 41 3.78 -12.06 2.30
C ASN A 41 3.57 -10.77 1.49
N ILE A 42 2.37 -10.49 1.01
CA ILE A 42 2.07 -9.23 0.31
C ILE A 42 2.07 -8.08 1.31
N ALA A 43 3.05 -7.20 1.21
CA ALA A 43 3.19 -6.03 2.08
C ALA A 43 2.59 -4.74 1.48
N ALA A 44 2.57 -4.66 0.16
CA ALA A 44 2.12 -3.50 -0.60
C ALA A 44 1.34 -3.91 -1.85
N ALA A 45 0.41 -3.06 -2.27
CA ALA A 45 -0.34 -3.21 -3.51
C ALA A 45 -0.48 -1.88 -4.23
N GLN A 46 -0.60 -1.92 -5.55
CA GLN A 46 -0.86 -0.73 -6.37
C GLN A 46 -1.81 -1.07 -7.50
N SER A 47 -2.83 -0.25 -7.65
CA SER A 47 -3.80 -0.34 -8.73
C SER A 47 -3.70 0.88 -9.65
N TYR A 48 -4.26 0.74 -10.84
CA TYR A 48 -4.28 1.77 -11.86
C TYR A 48 -5.69 1.95 -12.38
N HIS A 49 -6.13 3.21 -12.35
CA HIS A 49 -7.40 3.67 -12.89
C HIS A 49 -7.15 4.79 -13.91
N ASN A 50 -8.19 5.38 -14.42
CA ASN A 50 -8.19 6.59 -15.21
C ASN A 50 -9.51 7.37 -15.02
N ALA A 51 -9.43 8.68 -15.01
CA ALA A 51 -8.30 9.53 -15.30
C ALA A 51 -8.25 10.70 -14.33
N GLY A 52 -7.13 11.44 -14.33
CA GLY A 52 -7.09 12.70 -13.60
C GLY A 52 -5.71 13.09 -13.06
N GLY A 53 -4.73 12.20 -13.10
CA GLY A 53 -3.41 12.45 -12.54
C GLY A 53 -3.44 12.51 -11.01
N MET A 54 -3.81 11.40 -10.37
CA MET A 54 -3.91 11.32 -8.91
C MET A 54 -3.18 10.10 -8.38
N ILE A 55 -2.65 10.22 -7.17
CA ILE A 55 -2.18 9.13 -6.33
C ILE A 55 -3.13 9.07 -5.16
N LEU A 56 -3.95 8.02 -5.09
CA LEU A 56 -5.03 7.92 -4.13
C LEU A 56 -4.69 6.95 -3.00
N ARG A 57 -5.11 7.30 -1.77
CA ARG A 57 -5.28 6.35 -0.67
C ARG A 57 -6.70 6.43 -0.09
N GLY A 58 -7.08 5.41 0.64
CA GLY A 58 -8.27 5.46 1.48
C GLY A 58 -8.12 6.40 2.70
N PRO A 59 -9.15 6.55 3.53
CA PRO A 59 -10.40 5.82 3.38
C PRO A 59 -11.29 6.37 2.26
N GLY A 60 -12.17 5.49 1.76
CA GLY A 60 -13.23 5.87 0.85
C GLY A 60 -14.40 6.56 1.54
N GLY A 61 -14.69 6.21 2.80
CA GLY A 61 -15.73 6.79 3.64
C GLY A 61 -15.18 7.55 4.83
N GLN A 62 -15.85 8.62 5.26
CA GLN A 62 -15.46 9.40 6.44
C GLN A 62 -15.50 8.59 7.73
N GLU A 63 -16.40 7.64 7.84
CA GLU A 63 -16.56 6.73 8.99
C GLU A 63 -15.33 5.85 9.22
N ASP A 64 -14.55 5.58 8.19
CA ASP A 64 -13.35 4.74 8.25
C ASP A 64 -12.05 5.53 8.53
N VAL A 65 -12.12 6.83 8.80
CA VAL A 65 -10.93 7.67 9.09
C VAL A 65 -10.10 7.08 10.25
N ASN A 66 -10.75 6.57 11.27
CA ASN A 66 -10.08 6.00 12.45
C ASN A 66 -9.41 4.63 12.19
N THR A 67 -9.64 4.00 11.04
CA THR A 67 -8.91 2.80 10.64
C THR A 67 -7.49 3.14 10.16
N TYR A 68 -7.31 4.35 9.65
CA TYR A 68 -6.02 4.87 9.18
C TYR A 68 -5.27 5.54 10.33
N ASN A 69 -4.48 4.75 11.06
CA ASN A 69 -3.67 5.24 12.17
C ASN A 69 -2.63 6.26 11.70
N ALA A 70 -2.34 7.26 12.54
CA ALA A 70 -1.40 8.34 12.22
C ALA A 70 0.01 7.85 11.82
N GLN A 71 0.49 6.75 12.42
CA GLN A 71 1.79 6.16 12.08
C GLN A 71 1.77 5.59 10.65
N ASP A 72 0.71 4.90 10.27
CA ASP A 72 0.55 4.35 8.93
C ASP A 72 0.32 5.45 7.89
N VAL A 73 -0.46 6.49 8.25
CA VAL A 73 -0.66 7.68 7.42
C VAL A 73 0.69 8.36 7.12
N ALA A 74 1.59 8.44 8.10
CA ALA A 74 2.92 9.00 7.88
C ALA A 74 3.74 8.22 6.84
N VAL A 75 3.59 6.89 6.79
CA VAL A 75 4.20 6.04 5.75
C VAL A 75 3.59 6.34 4.38
N TYR A 76 2.24 6.41 4.31
CA TYR A 76 1.54 6.80 3.08
C TYR A 76 1.99 8.16 2.58
N ASP A 77 2.00 9.16 3.45
CA ASP A 77 2.35 10.54 3.08
C ASP A 77 3.79 10.64 2.57
N ALA A 78 4.75 9.96 3.23
CA ALA A 78 6.15 9.99 2.83
C ALA A 78 6.37 9.37 1.42
N ILE A 79 5.71 8.26 1.12
CA ILE A 79 5.82 7.58 -0.17
C ILE A 79 5.09 8.37 -1.27
N ALA A 80 3.86 8.81 -1.00
CA ALA A 80 3.04 9.50 -2.00
C ALA A 80 3.58 10.89 -2.37
N LYS A 81 4.16 11.64 -1.43
CA LYS A 81 4.84 12.92 -1.71
C LYS A 81 6.01 12.71 -2.68
N LYS A 82 6.75 11.63 -2.54
CA LYS A 82 7.78 11.28 -3.53
C LYS A 82 7.16 10.90 -4.87
N GLY A 83 5.98 10.29 -4.87
CA GLY A 83 5.20 10.02 -6.08
C GLY A 83 4.85 11.31 -6.85
N GLU A 84 4.42 12.38 -6.17
CA GLU A 84 4.16 13.68 -6.78
C GLU A 84 5.41 14.28 -7.46
N GLU A 85 6.60 14.07 -6.87
CA GLU A 85 7.87 14.50 -7.49
C GLU A 85 8.24 13.66 -8.71
N LEU A 86 7.97 12.34 -8.66
CA LEU A 86 8.29 11.41 -9.75
C LEU A 86 7.37 11.55 -10.95
N ILE A 87 6.10 11.92 -10.71
CA ILE A 87 5.06 11.98 -11.75
C ILE A 87 4.49 13.41 -11.83
N PRO A 88 5.10 14.29 -12.62
CA PRO A 88 4.66 15.68 -12.75
C PRO A 88 3.17 15.81 -13.09
N GLY A 89 2.47 16.68 -12.38
CA GLY A 89 1.05 16.93 -12.57
C GLY A 89 0.11 15.99 -11.81
N TYR A 90 0.64 14.94 -11.17
CA TYR A 90 -0.15 14.12 -10.25
C TYR A 90 -0.26 14.76 -8.89
N LYS A 91 -1.38 14.49 -8.19
CA LYS A 91 -1.66 14.98 -6.84
C LYS A 91 -1.99 13.82 -5.91
N TYR A 92 -1.37 13.81 -4.75
CA TYR A 92 -1.71 12.88 -3.68
C TYR A 92 -2.99 13.32 -2.97
N LEU A 93 -3.99 12.44 -2.94
CA LEU A 93 -5.33 12.75 -2.44
C LEU A 93 -5.88 11.60 -1.57
N VAL A 94 -6.79 11.97 -0.67
CA VAL A 94 -7.56 11.03 0.15
C VAL A 94 -8.99 10.95 -0.42
N VAL A 95 -9.45 9.75 -0.78
CA VAL A 95 -10.67 9.56 -1.56
C VAL A 95 -11.88 10.30 -0.97
N TYR A 96 -12.25 10.01 0.30
CA TYR A 96 -13.46 10.61 0.89
C TYR A 96 -13.38 12.12 1.03
N LYS A 97 -12.18 12.64 1.29
CA LYS A 97 -11.96 14.04 1.65
C LYS A 97 -11.80 14.94 0.43
N ASP A 98 -11.05 14.46 -0.55
CA ASP A 98 -10.59 15.29 -1.67
C ASP A 98 -11.35 15.01 -2.97
N LEU A 99 -12.12 13.91 -3.03
CA LEU A 99 -12.92 13.53 -4.18
C LEU A 99 -14.40 13.35 -3.81
N TYR A 100 -14.78 12.17 -3.30
CA TYR A 100 -16.15 11.81 -2.94
C TYR A 100 -16.14 10.58 -2.03
N SER A 101 -17.24 10.33 -1.32
CA SER A 101 -17.40 9.09 -0.57
C SER A 101 -17.59 7.90 -1.52
N ALA A 102 -16.80 6.86 -1.32
CA ALA A 102 -16.84 5.60 -2.08
C ALA A 102 -16.78 4.41 -1.14
N TYR A 103 -17.65 3.44 -1.34
CA TYR A 103 -17.79 2.25 -0.51
C TYR A 103 -17.47 0.98 -1.29
N GLY A 104 -16.94 -0.04 -0.60
CA GLY A 104 -16.56 -1.30 -1.22
C GLY A 104 -15.45 -1.16 -2.25
N GLY A 105 -14.53 -0.22 -2.00
CA GLY A 105 -13.34 0.00 -2.82
C GLY A 105 -12.16 -0.89 -2.44
N GLU A 106 -11.29 -1.12 -3.38
CA GLU A 106 -10.08 -1.94 -3.19
C GLU A 106 -9.12 -1.37 -2.16
N LEU A 107 -8.92 -0.02 -2.15
CA LEU A 107 -8.00 0.66 -1.24
C LEU A 107 -8.28 0.32 0.23
N ASP A 108 -9.56 0.38 0.61
CA ASP A 108 -9.98 0.08 1.97
C ASP A 108 -9.90 -1.40 2.28
N TRP A 109 -10.24 -2.27 1.33
CA TRP A 109 -10.12 -3.70 1.57
C TRP A 109 -8.67 -4.14 1.76
N PHE A 110 -7.75 -3.67 0.92
CA PHE A 110 -6.33 -4.00 1.08
C PHE A 110 -5.77 -3.48 2.38
N TYR A 111 -6.03 -2.22 2.73
CA TYR A 111 -5.46 -1.65 3.95
C TYR A 111 -6.26 -2.05 5.20
N ALA A 112 -7.54 -1.68 5.28
CA ALA A 112 -8.34 -1.89 6.48
C ALA A 112 -8.68 -3.37 6.72
N GLY A 113 -8.92 -4.12 5.65
CA GLY A 113 -9.23 -5.55 5.69
C GLY A 113 -8.01 -6.46 5.76
N ARG A 114 -6.86 -6.07 5.20
CA ARG A 114 -5.67 -6.93 5.08
C ARG A 114 -4.37 -6.33 5.64
N GLY A 115 -4.37 -5.08 6.07
CA GLY A 115 -3.18 -4.41 6.58
C GLY A 115 -2.09 -4.20 5.54
N ILE A 116 -2.46 -4.10 4.25
CA ILE A 116 -1.57 -3.96 3.11
C ILE A 116 -1.57 -2.50 2.66
N TYR A 117 -0.39 -1.87 2.60
CA TYR A 117 -0.25 -0.50 2.12
C TYR A 117 -0.56 -0.41 0.63
N THR A 118 -1.58 0.37 0.27
CA THR A 118 -2.13 0.36 -1.09
C THR A 118 -2.36 1.76 -1.61
N TYR A 119 -1.91 2.01 -2.85
CA TYR A 119 -2.25 3.21 -3.62
C TYR A 119 -3.02 2.82 -4.87
N SER A 120 -3.82 3.77 -5.36
CA SER A 120 -4.40 3.74 -6.69
C SER A 120 -3.97 4.97 -7.46
N ASN A 121 -3.40 4.77 -8.66
CA ASN A 121 -3.04 5.87 -9.54
C ASN A 121 -4.13 6.07 -10.59
N GLU A 122 -4.68 7.28 -10.65
CA GLU A 122 -5.57 7.71 -11.75
C GLU A 122 -4.72 8.27 -12.88
N LEU A 123 -4.51 7.45 -13.91
CA LEU A 123 -3.61 7.76 -15.01
C LEU A 123 -4.13 8.91 -15.88
N TRP A 124 -3.21 9.57 -16.60
CA TRP A 124 -3.49 10.66 -17.51
C TRP A 124 -3.97 11.94 -16.82
N THR A 125 -3.26 13.01 -17.01
CA THR A 125 -3.61 14.34 -16.47
C THR A 125 -3.57 15.41 -17.55
N PRO A 126 -4.50 16.39 -17.51
CA PRO A 126 -4.45 17.57 -18.38
C PRO A 126 -3.14 18.36 -18.30
N TYR A 127 -2.39 18.25 -17.20
CA TYR A 127 -1.04 18.82 -17.09
C TYR A 127 -0.15 18.40 -18.27
N LEU A 128 -0.21 17.12 -18.65
CA LEU A 128 0.63 16.56 -19.73
C LEU A 128 0.31 17.13 -21.11
N MET A 129 -0.86 17.73 -21.30
CA MET A 129 -1.23 18.35 -22.58
C MET A 129 -0.24 19.45 -22.99
N PHE A 130 0.14 20.31 -22.02
CA PHE A 130 1.04 21.45 -22.29
C PHE A 130 2.19 21.55 -21.27
N MET A 131 2.42 20.50 -20.47
CA MET A 131 3.48 20.41 -19.44
C MET A 131 3.44 21.59 -18.44
N ARG A 132 2.25 22.05 -18.11
CA ARG A 132 2.02 23.13 -17.12
C ARG A 132 0.70 22.96 -16.40
N GLU A 133 0.59 23.53 -15.20
CA GLU A 133 -0.65 23.59 -14.48
C GLU A 133 -1.71 24.32 -15.28
N GLY A 134 -2.86 23.72 -15.41
CA GLY A 134 -4.01 24.23 -16.12
C GLY A 134 -5.27 24.07 -15.32
N THR A 135 -6.28 24.85 -15.65
CA THR A 135 -7.62 24.69 -15.10
C THR A 135 -8.19 23.37 -15.57
N ARG A 136 -8.85 22.64 -14.66
CA ARG A 136 -9.70 21.49 -14.99
C ARG A 136 -11.04 21.91 -15.62
N ASP A 137 -11.15 23.13 -16.09
CA ASP A 137 -12.37 23.61 -16.70
C ASP A 137 -12.61 22.87 -18.01
N PRO A 138 -13.64 22.03 -18.12
CA PRO A 138 -13.98 21.31 -19.34
C PRO A 138 -14.37 22.26 -20.50
N PHE A 139 -14.62 23.53 -20.21
CA PHE A 139 -14.93 24.57 -21.19
C PHE A 139 -13.70 25.43 -21.54
N ASP A 140 -12.52 25.13 -20.98
CA ASP A 140 -11.29 25.80 -21.37
C ASP A 140 -10.87 25.40 -22.81
N ASN A 141 -10.60 26.39 -23.63
CA ASN A 141 -10.14 26.22 -25.01
C ASN A 141 -8.87 25.36 -25.14
N LYS A 142 -8.11 25.14 -24.06
CA LYS A 142 -6.89 24.33 -24.06
C LYS A 142 -7.11 22.90 -24.55
N THR A 143 -8.25 22.30 -24.27
CA THR A 143 -8.59 20.97 -24.77
C THR A 143 -8.72 20.97 -26.29
N TYR A 144 -9.38 22.00 -26.84
CA TYR A 144 -9.47 22.17 -28.30
C TYR A 144 -8.14 22.57 -28.92
N ASP A 145 -7.33 23.40 -28.25
CA ASP A 145 -5.99 23.76 -28.70
C ASP A 145 -5.07 22.56 -28.73
N PHE A 146 -5.15 21.67 -27.73
CA PHE A 146 -4.40 20.43 -27.72
C PHE A 146 -4.77 19.54 -28.93
N ASP A 147 -6.07 19.34 -29.17
CA ASP A 147 -6.52 18.59 -30.34
C ASP A 147 -6.06 19.26 -31.65
N ARG A 148 -6.27 20.59 -31.75
CA ARG A 148 -5.98 21.33 -32.98
C ARG A 148 -4.50 21.31 -33.34
N TYR A 149 -3.60 21.54 -32.35
CA TYR A 149 -2.19 21.79 -32.62
C TYR A 149 -1.29 20.58 -32.39
N LEU A 150 -1.69 19.66 -31.54
CA LEU A 150 -0.87 18.49 -31.17
C LEU A 150 -1.46 17.16 -31.67
N LEU A 151 -2.77 17.06 -31.86
CA LEU A 151 -3.43 15.88 -32.42
C LEU A 151 -3.93 16.08 -33.84
N PHE A 152 -3.70 17.29 -34.45
CA PHE A 152 -4.08 17.59 -35.82
C PHE A 152 -5.58 17.37 -36.08
N GLN A 153 -6.44 17.71 -35.11
CA GLN A 153 -7.90 17.57 -35.16
C GLN A 153 -8.38 16.11 -35.23
N ASP A 154 -7.60 15.15 -34.72
CA ASP A 154 -8.00 13.76 -34.71
C ASP A 154 -8.97 13.43 -33.58
N ALA A 155 -8.99 14.19 -32.47
CA ALA A 155 -9.81 13.86 -31.30
C ALA A 155 -11.23 14.39 -31.35
N PHE A 156 -11.47 15.53 -32.01
CA PHE A 156 -12.81 16.15 -32.09
C PHE A 156 -13.47 15.87 -33.45
N VAL A 157 -14.66 15.27 -33.39
CA VAL A 157 -15.52 15.04 -34.57
C VAL A 157 -16.50 16.19 -34.68
N PRO A 158 -16.51 16.97 -35.80
CA PRO A 158 -17.49 18.05 -36.00
C PRO A 158 -18.93 17.52 -35.87
N TRP A 159 -19.77 18.31 -35.25
CA TRP A 159 -21.18 18.01 -35.11
C TRP A 159 -21.85 17.98 -36.51
N LYS A 160 -22.66 16.95 -36.75
CA LYS A 160 -23.43 16.78 -38.00
C LYS A 160 -24.80 16.19 -37.70
N GLU A 161 -25.77 16.58 -38.51
CA GLU A 161 -27.11 16.01 -38.44
C GLU A 161 -27.05 14.50 -38.76
N TYR A 162 -27.81 13.71 -38.03
CA TYR A 162 -27.98 12.28 -38.21
C TYR A 162 -29.46 11.91 -37.98
N ASP A 163 -30.04 11.14 -38.90
CA ASP A 163 -31.42 10.66 -38.78
C ASP A 163 -31.44 9.35 -37.99
N HIS A 164 -31.74 9.46 -36.69
CA HIS A 164 -31.73 8.31 -35.79
C HIS A 164 -33.05 7.55 -35.85
N PRO A 165 -33.06 6.20 -35.97
CA PRO A 165 -34.26 5.42 -36.20
C PRO A 165 -35.34 5.53 -35.10
N GLN A 166 -34.95 5.89 -33.85
CA GLN A 166 -35.85 6.03 -32.72
C GLN A 166 -36.13 7.50 -32.36
N TYR A 167 -35.15 8.41 -32.59
CA TYR A 167 -35.22 9.80 -32.09
C TYR A 167 -35.38 10.82 -33.21
N GLY A 168 -35.45 10.38 -34.48
CA GLY A 168 -35.50 11.29 -35.62
C GLY A 168 -34.19 12.07 -35.81
N LYS A 169 -34.29 13.32 -36.26
CA LYS A 169 -33.13 14.17 -36.49
C LYS A 169 -32.44 14.57 -35.20
N ILE A 170 -31.17 14.17 -35.03
CA ILE A 170 -30.30 14.52 -33.92
C ILE A 170 -28.98 15.03 -34.47
N GLU A 171 -28.19 15.69 -33.65
CA GLU A 171 -26.79 15.99 -33.95
C GLU A 171 -25.84 14.99 -33.24
N VAL A 172 -24.84 14.52 -33.98
CA VAL A 172 -23.79 13.64 -33.47
C VAL A 172 -22.42 14.25 -33.74
N GLY A 173 -21.56 14.24 -32.75
CA GLY A 173 -20.23 14.82 -32.81
C GLY A 173 -19.58 14.90 -31.43
N GLY A 174 -18.53 15.69 -31.29
CA GLY A 174 -17.80 15.89 -30.04
C GLY A 174 -16.50 15.09 -29.95
N PHE A 175 -15.88 15.11 -28.79
CA PHE A 175 -14.64 14.38 -28.58
C PHE A 175 -14.84 12.86 -28.63
N LYS A 176 -13.89 12.16 -29.27
CA LYS A 176 -13.85 10.70 -29.26
C LYS A 176 -13.84 10.17 -27.83
N LYS A 177 -14.47 9.03 -27.59
CA LYS A 177 -14.69 8.43 -26.26
C LYS A 177 -13.42 8.32 -25.40
N ASN A 178 -12.29 8.00 -26.02
CA ASN A 178 -11.03 7.79 -25.30
C ASN A 178 -10.24 9.08 -25.09
N PHE A 179 -10.63 10.18 -25.72
CA PHE A 179 -9.98 11.47 -25.51
C PHE A 179 -10.22 11.91 -24.04
N GLY A 180 -9.18 12.36 -23.35
CA GLY A 180 -9.25 12.72 -21.94
C GLY A 180 -9.27 11.54 -20.96
N ARG A 181 -9.31 10.28 -21.47
CA ARG A 181 -9.20 9.07 -20.65
C ARG A 181 -7.96 8.23 -20.96
N ALA A 182 -7.36 8.41 -22.11
CA ALA A 182 -6.14 7.72 -22.51
C ALA A 182 -5.14 8.71 -23.08
N HIS A 183 -3.87 8.39 -22.90
CA HIS A 183 -2.78 9.17 -23.48
C HIS A 183 -2.81 9.11 -25.01
N PRO A 184 -2.54 10.21 -25.71
CA PRO A 184 -2.06 10.10 -27.07
C PRO A 184 -0.71 9.38 -27.09
N GLY A 185 -0.44 8.66 -28.18
CA GLY A 185 0.72 7.73 -28.26
C GLY A 185 2.06 8.35 -27.86
N PHE A 186 2.30 9.61 -28.23
CA PHE A 186 3.56 10.30 -27.95
C PHE A 186 3.76 10.72 -26.47
N LEU A 187 2.71 10.64 -25.61
CA LEU A 187 2.80 10.91 -24.18
C LEU A 187 2.75 9.64 -23.33
N LEU A 188 2.28 8.53 -23.88
CA LEU A 188 2.04 7.29 -23.14
C LEU A 188 3.30 6.73 -22.49
N GLU A 189 4.40 6.66 -23.23
CA GLU A 189 5.64 6.05 -22.74
C GLU A 189 6.19 6.78 -21.51
N SER A 190 6.25 8.11 -21.56
CA SER A 190 6.78 8.93 -20.46
C SER A 190 5.93 8.80 -19.19
N ASP A 191 4.60 8.87 -19.31
CA ASP A 191 3.72 8.79 -18.14
C ASP A 191 3.69 7.36 -17.56
N ALA A 192 3.65 6.34 -18.41
CA ALA A 192 3.71 4.95 -17.99
C ALA A 192 5.04 4.63 -17.28
N HIS A 193 6.17 5.12 -17.80
CA HIS A 193 7.48 4.95 -17.18
C HIS A 193 7.54 5.58 -15.78
N ARG A 194 7.01 6.79 -15.60
CA ARG A 194 6.99 7.48 -14.30
C ARG A 194 6.09 6.79 -13.30
N ASN A 195 4.94 6.33 -13.73
CA ASN A 195 4.04 5.52 -12.89
C ASN A 195 4.70 4.20 -12.47
N MET A 196 5.39 3.52 -13.38
CA MET A 196 6.19 2.34 -13.06
C MET A 196 7.31 2.66 -12.06
N ALA A 197 8.02 3.78 -12.25
CA ALA A 197 9.07 4.21 -11.32
C ALA A 197 8.51 4.44 -9.90
N PHE A 198 7.32 5.04 -9.77
CA PHE A 198 6.64 5.17 -8.49
C PHE A 198 6.27 3.80 -7.89
N THR A 199 5.79 2.86 -8.70
CA THR A 199 5.49 1.49 -8.24
C THR A 199 6.74 0.80 -7.71
N ILE A 200 7.86 0.91 -8.40
CA ILE A 200 9.14 0.34 -7.95
C ILE A 200 9.64 1.03 -6.67
N TYR A 201 9.45 2.34 -6.55
CA TYR A 201 9.77 3.09 -5.34
C TYR A 201 8.90 2.61 -4.15
N HIS A 202 7.60 2.44 -4.35
CA HIS A 202 6.68 1.87 -3.36
C HIS A 202 7.13 0.45 -2.95
N CYS A 203 7.45 -0.41 -3.91
CA CYS A 203 7.97 -1.74 -3.69
C CYS A 203 9.31 -1.74 -2.92
N TYR A 204 10.21 -0.79 -3.22
CA TYR A 204 11.49 -0.65 -2.51
C TYR A 204 11.32 -0.41 -1.01
N HIS A 205 10.21 0.20 -0.59
CA HIS A 205 9.92 0.50 0.80
C HIS A 205 9.18 -0.59 1.56
N THR A 206 8.91 -1.75 0.94
CA THR A 206 8.44 -2.95 1.66
C THR A 206 9.48 -3.42 2.68
N PRO A 207 9.09 -4.06 3.79
CA PRO A 207 10.00 -4.41 4.89
C PRO A 207 11.21 -5.22 4.41
N LYS A 208 12.39 -4.89 4.95
CA LYS A 208 13.63 -5.63 4.72
C LYS A 208 14.39 -5.78 6.03
N LEU A 209 14.40 -6.98 6.56
CA LEU A 209 14.95 -7.26 7.87
C LEU A 209 16.41 -7.72 7.81
N LYS A 210 17.15 -7.38 8.87
CA LYS A 210 18.47 -7.92 9.16
C LYS A 210 18.69 -8.04 10.66
N ILE A 211 19.50 -8.98 11.08
CA ILE A 211 20.10 -9.01 12.41
C ILE A 211 21.26 -8.03 12.39
N SER A 212 21.10 -6.87 13.02
CA SER A 212 22.11 -5.79 12.97
C SER A 212 23.21 -5.95 14.00
N GLU A 213 22.89 -6.61 15.12
CA GLU A 213 23.84 -6.82 16.21
C GLU A 213 23.47 -8.07 17.01
N VAL A 214 24.48 -8.81 17.48
CA VAL A 214 24.35 -9.87 18.50
C VAL A 214 25.45 -9.68 19.50
N LYS A 215 25.11 -9.59 20.79
CA LYS A 215 26.01 -9.46 21.92
C LYS A 215 25.85 -10.62 22.89
N GLU A 216 26.95 -11.07 23.46
CA GLU A 216 26.96 -12.06 24.52
C GLU A 216 27.58 -11.46 25.78
N ARG A 217 26.97 -11.73 26.93
CA ARG A 217 27.48 -11.37 28.25
C ARG A 217 27.43 -12.58 29.17
N ASP A 218 28.57 -12.92 29.76
CA ASP A 218 28.64 -13.94 30.80
C ASP A 218 28.01 -13.42 32.09
N LEU A 219 27.15 -14.23 32.69
CA LEU A 219 26.47 -13.93 33.95
C LEU A 219 27.05 -14.74 35.13
N GLY A 220 28.04 -15.63 34.87
CA GLY A 220 28.54 -16.57 35.85
C GLY A 220 27.72 -17.87 35.93
N ASP A 221 28.25 -18.87 36.65
CA ASP A 221 27.57 -20.16 36.91
C ASP A 221 27.09 -20.88 35.62
N GLY A 222 27.77 -20.69 34.50
CA GLY A 222 27.38 -21.27 33.22
C GLY A 222 26.17 -20.63 32.57
N LEU A 223 25.75 -19.42 33.01
CA LEU A 223 24.69 -18.64 32.43
C LEU A 223 25.23 -17.55 31.52
N LYS A 224 24.53 -17.32 30.41
CA LYS A 224 24.84 -16.25 29.45
C LYS A 224 23.59 -15.47 29.09
N GLU A 225 23.75 -14.16 28.94
CA GLU A 225 22.76 -13.30 28.29
C GLU A 225 23.17 -13.11 26.82
N ILE A 226 22.27 -13.45 25.92
CA ILE A 226 22.43 -13.20 24.49
C ILE A 226 21.43 -12.12 24.09
N THR A 227 21.92 -10.99 23.59
CA THR A 227 21.10 -9.88 23.11
C THR A 227 21.20 -9.78 21.61
N ALA A 228 20.06 -9.71 20.92
CA ALA A 228 20.04 -9.50 19.47
C ALA A 228 19.17 -8.28 19.12
N THR A 229 19.64 -7.50 18.15
CA THR A 229 18.91 -6.38 17.58
C THR A 229 18.54 -6.71 16.13
N VAL A 230 17.25 -6.66 15.85
CA VAL A 230 16.68 -6.81 14.51
C VAL A 230 16.33 -5.43 13.96
N ALA A 231 16.83 -5.09 12.80
CA ALA A 231 16.55 -3.83 12.12
C ALA A 231 15.70 -4.05 10.88
N ASN A 232 14.77 -3.13 10.64
CA ASN A 232 14.07 -2.99 9.37
C ASN A 232 14.68 -1.80 8.60
N GLU A 233 15.27 -2.07 7.45
CA GLU A 233 15.99 -1.08 6.63
C GLU A 233 15.06 -0.28 5.71
N ARG A 234 13.74 -0.48 5.78
CA ARG A 234 12.75 0.12 4.89
C ARG A 234 11.68 0.87 5.68
N LEU A 235 10.96 1.73 4.98
CA LEU A 235 10.00 2.65 5.59
C LEU A 235 8.74 1.93 6.11
N MET A 236 8.25 0.91 5.40
CA MET A 236 7.08 0.17 5.85
C MET A 236 7.44 -0.73 7.02
N PRO A 237 6.62 -0.75 8.09
CA PRO A 237 6.74 -1.75 9.15
C PRO A 237 6.36 -3.13 8.64
N THR A 238 6.74 -4.19 9.37
CA THR A 238 6.36 -5.57 9.02
C THR A 238 4.84 -5.80 9.13
N HIS A 239 4.19 -5.07 10.02
CA HIS A 239 2.74 -5.07 10.20
C HIS A 239 2.25 -3.63 10.29
N SER A 240 1.20 -3.27 9.54
CA SER A 240 0.51 -2.00 9.74
C SER A 240 -0.20 -1.97 11.09
N SER A 241 -0.54 -0.78 11.57
CA SER A 241 -1.30 -0.64 12.82
C SER A 241 -2.66 -1.36 12.75
N GLN A 242 -3.25 -1.41 11.55
CA GLN A 242 -4.51 -2.11 11.32
C GLN A 242 -4.33 -3.64 11.40
N ASP A 243 -3.23 -4.17 10.87
CA ASP A 243 -2.85 -5.58 10.99
C ASP A 243 -2.67 -5.98 12.46
N VAL A 244 -1.86 -5.23 13.21
CA VAL A 244 -1.61 -5.47 14.64
C VAL A 244 -2.90 -5.42 15.47
N LYS A 245 -3.72 -4.37 15.25
CA LYS A 245 -4.97 -4.15 15.98
C LYS A 245 -5.97 -5.29 15.81
N ASN A 246 -6.12 -5.76 14.58
CA ASN A 246 -7.11 -6.78 14.23
C ASN A 246 -6.52 -8.20 14.18
N LYS A 247 -5.21 -8.35 14.43
CA LYS A 247 -4.51 -9.66 14.37
C LYS A 247 -4.76 -10.36 13.02
N ILE A 248 -4.59 -9.62 11.94
CA ILE A 248 -4.87 -10.12 10.59
C ILE A 248 -3.87 -11.21 10.21
N GLU A 249 -2.58 -10.96 10.46
CA GLU A 249 -1.50 -11.92 10.22
C GLU A 249 -0.84 -12.34 11.55
N VAL A 250 -0.12 -13.45 11.50
CA VAL A 250 0.67 -13.92 12.65
C VAL A 250 1.82 -12.95 12.94
N PRO A 251 2.25 -12.78 14.19
CA PRO A 251 3.36 -11.91 14.57
C PRO A 251 4.67 -12.36 13.93
N ASP A 252 5.66 -11.50 13.93
CA ASP A 252 7.03 -11.84 13.58
C ASP A 252 7.65 -12.67 14.71
N TYR A 253 8.52 -13.62 14.34
CA TYR A 253 9.19 -14.47 15.31
C TYR A 253 10.71 -14.27 15.26
N ILE A 254 11.31 -14.00 16.44
CA ILE A 254 12.75 -13.91 16.59
C ILE A 254 13.18 -15.12 17.47
N THR A 255 14.01 -15.99 16.89
CA THR A 255 14.36 -17.27 17.48
C THR A 255 15.85 -17.39 17.68
N ILE A 256 16.28 -17.84 18.87
CA ILE A 256 17.64 -18.33 19.08
C ILE A 256 17.70 -19.83 18.78
N ASN A 257 18.51 -20.20 17.81
CA ASN A 257 18.72 -21.61 17.42
C ASN A 257 19.96 -22.13 18.18
N THR A 258 19.75 -22.93 19.22
CA THR A 258 20.83 -23.50 20.05
C THR A 258 20.38 -24.82 20.67
N THR A 259 21.34 -25.64 21.03
CA THR A 259 21.15 -26.87 21.86
C THR A 259 21.29 -26.59 23.35
N ALA A 260 21.75 -25.37 23.73
CA ALA A 260 21.75 -24.93 25.13
C ALA A 260 20.33 -24.78 25.68
N LYS A 261 20.17 -24.91 26.99
CA LYS A 261 18.87 -24.70 27.64
C LYS A 261 18.54 -23.20 27.69
N VAL A 262 17.49 -22.77 26.98
CA VAL A 262 16.99 -21.41 27.05
C VAL A 262 16.07 -21.29 28.26
N LEU A 263 16.43 -20.43 29.21
CA LEU A 263 15.72 -20.25 30.48
C LEU A 263 14.68 -19.14 30.39
N ALA A 264 14.98 -18.06 29.68
CA ALA A 264 14.08 -16.93 29.47
C ALA A 264 14.27 -16.32 28.09
N GLY A 265 13.20 -15.81 27.50
CA GLY A 265 13.16 -14.98 26.29
C GLY A 265 12.47 -13.66 26.62
N ILE A 266 13.05 -12.54 26.24
CA ILE A 266 12.65 -11.21 26.71
C ILE A 266 12.69 -10.24 25.54
N GLN A 267 11.60 -9.53 25.30
CA GLN A 267 11.57 -8.35 24.43
C GLN A 267 11.92 -7.12 25.26
N VAL A 268 12.81 -6.26 24.76
CA VAL A 268 13.15 -4.98 25.38
C VAL A 268 12.26 -3.89 24.77
N GLU A 269 11.34 -3.38 25.58
CA GLU A 269 10.41 -2.32 25.16
C GLU A 269 11.06 -0.93 25.24
N ASN A 270 11.77 -0.69 26.35
CA ASN A 270 12.52 0.53 26.57
C ASN A 270 13.79 0.21 27.38
N ALA A 271 14.95 0.36 26.74
CA ALA A 271 16.22 0.03 27.37
C ALA A 271 16.60 1.00 28.50
N ASP A 272 16.30 2.29 28.34
CA ASP A 272 16.65 3.33 29.30
C ASP A 272 15.84 3.21 30.60
N LEU A 273 14.60 2.76 30.49
CA LEU A 273 13.69 2.53 31.62
C LEU A 273 13.68 1.07 32.09
N ASN A 274 14.50 0.21 31.48
CA ASN A 274 14.53 -1.24 31.76
C ASN A 274 13.13 -1.90 31.68
N GLN A 275 12.30 -1.42 30.74
CA GLN A 275 10.98 -2.00 30.49
C GLN A 275 11.12 -3.18 29.53
N THR A 276 10.62 -4.32 29.96
CA THR A 276 10.74 -5.58 29.21
C THR A 276 9.46 -6.40 29.30
N THR A 277 9.23 -7.22 28.26
CA THR A 277 8.15 -8.19 28.21
C THR A 277 8.75 -9.60 28.06
N GLU A 278 8.39 -10.51 28.97
CA GLU A 278 8.86 -11.88 28.95
C GLU A 278 7.97 -12.77 28.05
N GLN A 279 8.62 -13.57 27.20
CA GLN A 279 8.00 -14.65 26.45
C GLN A 279 7.84 -15.89 27.34
N LYS A 280 6.69 -16.03 28.00
CA LYS A 280 6.44 -17.09 29.02
C LYS A 280 6.44 -18.50 28.44
N ASN A 281 5.90 -18.68 27.24
CA ASN A 281 5.83 -19.97 26.58
C ASN A 281 6.87 -20.03 25.46
N ASN A 282 7.62 -21.14 25.36
CA ASN A 282 8.67 -21.31 24.37
C ASN A 282 9.66 -20.12 24.34
N PRO A 283 10.46 -19.91 25.40
CA PRO A 283 11.32 -18.72 25.54
C PRO A 283 12.39 -18.63 24.44
N GLN A 284 12.64 -19.72 23.73
CA GLN A 284 13.54 -19.76 22.58
C GLN A 284 13.06 -18.89 21.41
N THR A 285 11.74 -18.74 21.25
CA THR A 285 11.09 -18.00 20.16
C THR A 285 10.26 -16.86 20.73
N ILE A 286 10.68 -15.63 20.46
CA ILE A 286 10.00 -14.43 20.93
C ILE A 286 9.09 -13.93 19.80
N ALA A 287 7.79 -13.80 20.11
CA ALA A 287 6.81 -13.24 19.19
C ALA A 287 6.76 -11.72 19.36
N VAL A 288 6.97 -10.98 18.29
CA VAL A 288 6.89 -9.52 18.27
C VAL A 288 5.77 -9.08 17.33
N PRO A 289 4.88 -8.17 17.78
CA PRO A 289 3.71 -7.80 16.99
C PRO A 289 4.05 -7.01 15.71
N ASN A 290 5.19 -6.33 15.70
CA ASN A 290 5.63 -5.49 14.60
C ASN A 290 7.11 -5.12 14.74
N ILE A 291 7.84 -5.06 13.63
CA ILE A 291 9.17 -4.44 13.53
C ILE A 291 8.99 -3.12 12.76
N PRO A 292 9.19 -1.97 13.44
CA PRO A 292 8.88 -0.66 12.88
C PRO A 292 9.74 -0.35 11.65
N GLY A 293 9.17 0.41 10.74
CA GLY A 293 9.92 0.89 9.57
C GLY A 293 11.07 1.81 9.97
N LEU A 294 12.25 1.64 9.35
CA LEU A 294 13.49 2.33 9.68
C LEU A 294 13.84 2.28 11.17
N GLY A 295 13.37 1.24 11.86
CA GLY A 295 13.53 1.05 13.29
C GLY A 295 14.13 -0.30 13.65
N THR A 296 14.18 -0.55 14.95
CA THR A 296 14.77 -1.78 15.51
C THR A 296 13.90 -2.36 16.61
N ILE A 297 14.03 -3.68 16.80
CA ILE A 297 13.55 -4.40 17.99
C ILE A 297 14.75 -5.09 18.62
N THR A 298 14.87 -4.99 19.95
CA THR A 298 15.90 -5.69 20.73
C THR A 298 15.26 -6.79 21.55
N VAL A 299 15.85 -7.97 21.50
CA VAL A 299 15.43 -9.13 22.29
C VAL A 299 16.63 -9.70 23.03
N LYS A 300 16.36 -10.41 24.15
CA LYS A 300 17.36 -11.05 24.98
C LYS A 300 16.94 -12.46 25.33
N TRP A 301 17.92 -13.31 25.47
CA TRP A 301 17.75 -14.66 26.02
C TRP A 301 18.73 -14.89 27.18
N ILE A 302 18.25 -15.59 28.19
CA ILE A 302 19.13 -16.19 29.22
C ILE A 302 19.26 -17.66 28.87
N VAL A 303 20.49 -18.08 28.62
CA VAL A 303 20.80 -19.47 28.26
C VAL A 303 21.75 -20.09 29.25
N GLN A 304 21.60 -21.41 29.50
CA GLN A 304 22.48 -22.21 30.36
C GLN A 304 23.33 -23.12 29.48
N GLY A 305 24.65 -22.99 29.59
CA GLY A 305 25.64 -23.78 28.85
C GLY A 305 26.38 -22.99 27.76
N ASN A 306 27.31 -23.64 27.06
CA ASN A 306 28.22 -23.04 26.07
C ASN A 306 27.99 -23.55 24.64
N ALA A 307 26.78 -24.04 24.33
CA ALA A 307 26.51 -24.49 22.96
C ALA A 307 26.53 -23.31 21.96
N PRO A 308 26.95 -23.57 20.72
CA PRO A 308 26.86 -22.56 19.67
C PRO A 308 25.39 -22.17 19.42
N TYR A 309 25.18 -20.97 18.89
CA TYR A 309 23.86 -20.47 18.57
C TYR A 309 23.86 -19.60 17.30
N THR A 310 22.71 -19.48 16.70
CA THR A 310 22.38 -18.46 15.69
C THR A 310 21.05 -17.82 16.02
N VAL A 311 20.89 -16.57 15.66
CA VAL A 311 19.60 -15.86 15.80
C VAL A 311 18.96 -15.75 14.43
N THR A 312 17.68 -16.04 14.33
CA THR A 312 16.88 -15.87 13.11
C THR A 312 15.66 -15.00 13.39
N VAL A 313 15.28 -14.14 12.46
CA VAL A 313 13.98 -13.50 12.41
C VAL A 313 13.19 -14.07 11.24
N ASN A 314 11.92 -14.36 11.47
CA ASN A 314 10.98 -14.84 10.45
C ASN A 314 9.73 -13.95 10.47
N SER A 315 9.54 -13.20 9.41
CA SER A 315 8.41 -12.31 9.18
C SER A 315 7.72 -12.68 7.87
N LYS A 316 6.39 -12.71 7.87
CA LYS A 316 5.64 -12.98 6.63
C LYS A 316 5.92 -11.93 5.54
N LYS A 317 5.94 -10.65 5.91
CA LYS A 317 6.15 -9.53 4.98
C LYS A 317 7.62 -9.09 4.88
N GLY A 318 8.40 -9.30 5.94
CA GLY A 318 9.83 -8.90 6.01
C GLY A 318 10.82 -9.99 5.59
N GLY A 319 10.33 -11.21 5.33
CA GLY A 319 11.16 -12.35 4.97
C GLY A 319 11.91 -12.96 6.16
N VAL A 320 12.98 -13.69 5.85
CA VAL A 320 13.82 -14.38 6.85
C VAL A 320 15.23 -13.79 6.81
N ALA A 321 15.79 -13.48 8.00
CA ALA A 321 17.19 -13.12 8.15
C ALA A 321 17.82 -13.88 9.32
N SER A 322 19.12 -14.16 9.22
CA SER A 322 19.89 -14.87 10.25
C SER A 322 21.16 -14.12 10.60
N SER A 323 21.61 -14.26 11.87
CA SER A 323 22.93 -13.82 12.26
C SER A 323 24.00 -14.67 11.53
N LYS A 324 25.11 -14.03 11.27
CA LYS A 324 26.32 -14.73 10.76
C LYS A 324 26.92 -15.60 11.83
#